data_0a978c1bea4c2ed730c5e123ac7655d1
#
_entry.id   0a978c1bea4c2ed730c5e123ac7655d1
#
_cell.length_a   1.000
_cell.length_b   1.000
_cell.length_c   1.000
_cell.angle_alpha   90.00
_cell.angle_beta   90.00
_cell.angle_gamma   90.00
#
_symmetry.space_group_name_H-M   'P 1'
#
loop_
_entity.id
_entity.type
_entity.pdbx_description
1 polymer ?
#
loop_
_entity_poly.entity_id
_entity_poly.type
_entity_poly.pdbx_seq_one_letter_code
_entity_poly.pdbx_strand_id
1 'polypeptide(L)'
;PAIEDGLKPVQRRILHAMKAVDDGKYNKVANIVGQTMQYHPHGDASIGDALVQLGQKNLLIDCQGNWGNTLTGDGAAAPRYIEARLSKFALDTVFNPKTTHWMMSYDGRKKEPINLPIKFPLLLAQGVEGIAVGLNSKILPHNFCEICDSALAYLRGESFLLYPDFPTGGEIDVSRYNDGERGGAVRIRAKIQKSDDNKTLIITEIPFGTNTTKIIETIMRAVQKGKIKVRKVDDFTAEEARIEVQLAPGSSSDKTIDALYAFTDCEVNISPNCCVVQDKKPIFTSVSELLRLSVEHTKSLLKWELEIAKAELEEQYFFTSLEKIFIENRIYKEEGYENAPDKEKLIAFVDKALDPWKEKLIREVRREDIERLFEIRMIRITRFDSKKADELMRDLDKKIKATIKNLKNLNDYTIAWFDSLKAKY
;
A
#
# COMPACT_ATOMS: atom_id res chain seq x y z
N PRO A 1 1.56 2.75 -14.22
CA PRO A 1 1.55 3.11 -12.81
C PRO A 1 2.62 4.12 -12.47
N ALA A 2 2.36 4.96 -11.46
CA ALA A 2 3.34 5.92 -10.97
C ALA A 2 4.46 5.21 -10.22
N ILE A 3 5.70 5.71 -10.37
CA ILE A 3 6.86 5.12 -9.68
C ILE A 3 6.77 5.32 -8.16
N GLU A 4 6.18 6.41 -7.71
CA GLU A 4 6.14 6.81 -6.29
C GLU A 4 5.25 5.86 -5.45
N ASP A 5 4.05 5.54 -5.93
CA ASP A 5 3.10 4.71 -5.17
C ASP A 5 2.69 3.40 -5.86
N GLY A 6 3.11 3.20 -7.10
CA GLY A 6 2.78 1.99 -7.86
C GLY A 6 1.32 1.90 -8.30
N LEU A 7 0.58 3.00 -8.28
CA LEU A 7 -0.85 3.04 -8.57
C LEU A 7 -1.17 3.72 -9.90
N LYS A 8 -2.21 3.22 -10.53
CA LYS A 8 -2.90 3.93 -11.63
C LYS A 8 -3.78 5.03 -11.02
N PRO A 9 -4.09 6.11 -11.75
CA PRO A 9 -4.94 7.18 -11.23
C PRO A 9 -6.27 6.71 -10.65
N VAL A 10 -6.98 5.80 -11.33
CA VAL A 10 -8.26 5.27 -10.84
C VAL A 10 -8.10 4.50 -9.52
N GLN A 11 -7.04 3.72 -9.37
CA GLN A 11 -6.75 2.98 -8.15
C GLN A 11 -6.48 3.91 -6.97
N ARG A 12 -5.68 4.95 -7.18
CA ARG A 12 -5.38 5.96 -6.17
C ARG A 12 -6.64 6.69 -5.71
N ARG A 13 -7.49 7.05 -6.63
CA ARG A 13 -8.76 7.72 -6.35
C ARG A 13 -9.75 6.83 -5.59
N ILE A 14 -9.81 5.54 -5.93
CA ILE A 14 -10.60 4.55 -5.20
C ILE A 14 -10.14 4.46 -3.75
N LEU A 15 -8.85 4.29 -3.52
CA LEU A 15 -8.28 4.17 -2.17
C LEU A 15 -8.49 5.44 -1.36
N HIS A 16 -8.31 6.60 -1.98
CA HIS A 16 -8.58 7.89 -1.34
C HIS A 16 -10.06 8.03 -0.94
N ALA A 17 -10.97 7.69 -1.83
CA ALA A 17 -12.40 7.73 -1.54
C ALA A 17 -12.79 6.75 -0.41
N MET A 18 -12.24 5.55 -0.42
CA MET A 18 -12.44 4.57 0.64
C MET A 18 -11.95 5.09 1.99
N LYS A 19 -10.78 5.73 2.02
CA LYS A 19 -10.25 6.32 3.26
C LYS A 19 -11.14 7.43 3.80
N ALA A 20 -11.69 8.26 2.92
CA ALA A 20 -12.56 9.38 3.30
C ALA A 20 -13.86 8.90 3.99
N VAL A 21 -14.37 7.74 3.63
CA VAL A 21 -15.60 7.16 4.20
C VAL A 21 -15.34 6.01 5.17
N ASP A 22 -14.08 5.74 5.50
CA ASP A 22 -13.69 4.62 6.36
C ASP A 22 -14.20 4.81 7.79
N ASP A 23 -15.01 3.86 8.23
CA ASP A 23 -15.52 3.75 9.60
C ASP A 23 -15.21 2.38 10.23
N GLY A 24 -14.36 1.59 9.58
CA GLY A 24 -14.03 0.23 9.97
C GLY A 24 -15.06 -0.81 9.54
N LYS A 25 -16.19 -0.39 9.02
CA LYS A 25 -17.27 -1.28 8.55
C LYS A 25 -17.21 -1.45 7.03
N TYR A 26 -17.84 -2.54 6.56
CA TYR A 26 -17.99 -2.73 5.12
C TYR A 26 -18.96 -1.70 4.52
N ASN A 27 -18.62 -1.20 3.35
CA ASN A 27 -19.44 -0.32 2.54
C ASN A 27 -19.79 -0.99 1.21
N LYS A 28 -20.97 -0.73 0.70
CA LYS A 28 -21.37 -1.20 -0.64
C LYS A 28 -20.39 -0.66 -1.69
N VAL A 29 -19.97 -1.55 -2.59
CA VAL A 29 -19.09 -1.15 -3.70
C VAL A 29 -19.73 -0.04 -4.54
N ALA A 30 -21.06 -0.09 -4.75
CA ALA A 30 -21.80 0.96 -5.45
C ALA A 30 -21.60 2.34 -4.79
N ASN A 31 -21.58 2.40 -3.45
CA ASN A 31 -21.36 3.66 -2.71
C ASN A 31 -19.91 4.16 -2.86
N ILE A 32 -18.95 3.24 -2.83
CA ILE A 32 -17.53 3.58 -3.03
C ILE A 32 -17.30 4.12 -4.44
N VAL A 33 -17.91 3.48 -5.44
CA VAL A 33 -17.85 3.95 -6.83
C VAL A 33 -18.42 5.37 -6.94
N GLY A 34 -19.57 5.65 -6.34
CA GLY A 34 -20.16 6.98 -6.30
C GLY A 34 -19.24 8.03 -5.65
N GLN A 35 -18.60 7.69 -4.54
CA GLN A 35 -17.63 8.56 -3.88
C GLN A 35 -16.40 8.80 -4.74
N THR A 36 -15.94 7.80 -5.46
CA THR A 36 -14.77 7.91 -6.36
C THR A 36 -15.05 8.82 -7.54
N MET A 37 -16.29 8.88 -8.04
CA MET A 37 -16.67 9.72 -9.15
C MET A 37 -16.45 11.22 -8.91
N GLN A 38 -16.35 11.65 -7.65
CA GLN A 38 -16.00 13.03 -7.31
C GLN A 38 -14.58 13.41 -7.75
N TYR A 39 -13.72 12.44 -7.94
CA TYR A 39 -12.31 12.61 -8.31
C TYR A 39 -11.99 12.07 -9.71
N HIS A 40 -12.76 11.09 -10.18
CA HIS A 40 -12.48 10.37 -11.42
C HIS A 40 -13.60 10.64 -12.44
N PRO A 41 -13.33 11.47 -13.48
CA PRO A 41 -14.38 11.93 -14.41
C PRO A 41 -14.68 10.93 -15.52
N HIS A 42 -14.67 9.63 -15.22
CA HIS A 42 -14.96 8.54 -16.14
C HIS A 42 -16.17 7.74 -15.65
N GLY A 43 -16.67 6.84 -16.47
CA GLY A 43 -17.88 6.08 -16.16
C GLY A 43 -17.75 5.19 -14.92
N ASP A 44 -18.87 5.00 -14.23
CA ASP A 44 -18.98 4.19 -13.02
C ASP A 44 -18.57 2.72 -13.22
N ALA A 45 -18.84 2.16 -14.40
CA ALA A 45 -18.47 0.80 -14.73
C ALA A 45 -16.95 0.59 -14.67
N SER A 46 -16.17 1.51 -15.21
CA SER A 46 -14.71 1.42 -15.19
C SER A 46 -14.13 1.51 -13.77
N ILE A 47 -14.74 2.32 -12.91
CA ILE A 47 -14.36 2.44 -11.51
C ILE A 47 -14.69 1.13 -10.77
N GLY A 48 -15.88 0.58 -10.99
CA GLY A 48 -16.31 -0.68 -10.40
C GLY A 48 -15.39 -1.83 -10.78
N ASP A 49 -15.02 -1.94 -12.04
CA ASP A 49 -14.09 -2.96 -12.54
C ASP A 49 -12.71 -2.83 -11.89
N ALA A 50 -12.19 -1.61 -11.78
CA ALA A 50 -10.91 -1.36 -11.13
C ALA A 50 -10.93 -1.71 -9.64
N LEU A 51 -12.02 -1.42 -8.94
CA LEU A 51 -12.20 -1.79 -7.54
C LEU A 51 -12.25 -3.30 -7.36
N VAL A 52 -12.97 -4.01 -8.21
CA VAL A 52 -13.02 -5.49 -8.18
C VAL A 52 -11.63 -6.08 -8.39
N GLN A 53 -10.87 -5.58 -9.35
CA GLN A 53 -9.49 -6.03 -9.58
C GLN A 53 -8.58 -5.80 -8.37
N LEU A 54 -8.69 -4.65 -7.70
CA LEU A 54 -7.95 -4.39 -6.47
C LEU A 54 -8.34 -5.35 -5.35
N GLY A 55 -9.63 -5.61 -5.18
CA GLY A 55 -10.14 -6.52 -4.16
C GLY A 55 -9.68 -7.96 -4.39
N GLN A 56 -9.65 -8.41 -5.64
CA GLN A 56 -9.20 -9.76 -6.01
C GLN A 56 -7.72 -10.01 -5.71
N LYS A 57 -6.91 -8.97 -5.54
CA LYS A 57 -5.50 -9.10 -5.14
C LYS A 57 -5.29 -9.38 -3.65
N ASN A 58 -6.33 -9.31 -2.85
CA ASN A 58 -6.36 -9.69 -1.42
C ASN A 58 -5.28 -9.03 -0.54
N LEU A 59 -4.93 -7.79 -0.81
CA LEU A 59 -3.92 -7.08 -0.04
C LEU A 59 -4.46 -5.78 0.60
N LEU A 60 -5.01 -4.89 -0.20
CA LEU A 60 -5.43 -3.56 0.26
C LEU A 60 -6.89 -3.50 0.71
N ILE A 61 -7.71 -4.42 0.24
CA ILE A 61 -9.16 -4.39 0.40
C ILE A 61 -9.65 -5.71 0.96
N ASP A 62 -10.42 -5.64 2.05
CA ASP A 62 -11.22 -6.76 2.54
C ASP A 62 -12.53 -6.80 1.76
N CYS A 63 -12.84 -7.96 1.22
CA CYS A 63 -13.98 -8.20 0.34
C CYS A 63 -15.06 -9.00 1.05
N GLN A 64 -16.32 -8.63 0.83
CA GLN A 64 -17.48 -9.38 1.29
C GLN A 64 -18.49 -9.55 0.17
N GLY A 65 -19.02 -10.76 0.03
CA GLY A 65 -19.90 -11.11 -1.07
C GLY A 65 -19.19 -11.81 -2.22
N ASN A 66 -19.86 -11.91 -3.37
CA ASN A 66 -19.32 -12.57 -4.55
C ASN A 66 -18.47 -11.59 -5.39
N TRP A 67 -17.18 -11.62 -5.19
CA TRP A 67 -16.21 -10.83 -5.97
C TRP A 67 -15.67 -11.56 -7.21
N GLY A 68 -16.34 -12.64 -7.62
CA GLY A 68 -15.89 -13.48 -8.70
C GLY A 68 -14.88 -14.54 -8.24
N ASN A 69 -14.40 -15.30 -9.19
CA ASN A 69 -13.39 -16.32 -8.95
C ASN A 69 -12.31 -16.23 -10.03
N THR A 70 -11.11 -15.80 -9.67
CA THR A 70 -10.00 -15.68 -10.59
C THR A 70 -9.49 -17.01 -11.11
N LEU A 71 -9.71 -18.10 -10.37
CA LEU A 71 -9.37 -19.46 -10.82
C LEU A 71 -10.29 -19.94 -11.95
N THR A 72 -11.59 -19.72 -11.83
CA THR A 72 -12.57 -20.17 -12.82
C THR A 72 -12.84 -19.15 -13.93
N GLY A 73 -12.54 -17.89 -13.68
CA GLY A 73 -12.87 -16.78 -14.58
C GLY A 73 -14.27 -16.23 -14.37
N ASP A 74 -14.99 -16.67 -13.33
CA ASP A 74 -16.31 -16.15 -13.02
C ASP A 74 -16.24 -14.69 -12.62
N GLY A 75 -17.15 -13.88 -13.12
CA GLY A 75 -17.24 -12.46 -12.83
C GLY A 75 -17.82 -12.18 -11.46
N ALA A 76 -17.55 -10.97 -10.94
CA ALA A 76 -18.12 -10.48 -9.70
C ALA A 76 -19.63 -10.18 -9.85
N ALA A 77 -20.35 -10.22 -8.74
CA ALA A 77 -21.72 -9.71 -8.66
C ALA A 77 -21.75 -8.20 -8.91
N ALA A 78 -22.96 -7.66 -9.17
CA ALA A 78 -23.13 -6.24 -9.40
C ALA A 78 -22.68 -5.42 -8.15
N PRO A 79 -22.20 -4.18 -8.33
CA PRO A 79 -21.68 -3.35 -7.24
C PRO A 79 -22.65 -3.14 -6.06
N ARG A 80 -23.95 -3.21 -6.29
CA ARG A 80 -24.97 -3.08 -5.23
C ARG A 80 -25.05 -4.27 -4.27
N TYR A 81 -24.43 -5.41 -4.63
CA TYR A 81 -24.51 -6.66 -3.84
C TYR A 81 -23.23 -6.99 -3.10
N ILE A 82 -22.11 -6.40 -3.46
CA ILE A 82 -20.81 -6.68 -2.85
C ILE A 82 -20.35 -5.51 -1.98
N GLU A 83 -19.53 -5.81 -0.99
CA GLU A 83 -19.07 -4.85 -0.01
C GLU A 83 -17.56 -4.90 0.14
N ALA A 84 -16.97 -3.76 0.52
CA ALA A 84 -15.54 -3.61 0.69
C ALA A 84 -15.21 -2.71 1.89
N ARG A 85 -14.04 -2.92 2.44
CA ARG A 85 -13.40 -2.00 3.38
C ARG A 85 -11.89 -2.06 3.19
N LEU A 86 -11.19 -1.03 3.66
CA LEU A 86 -9.73 -1.03 3.65
C LEU A 86 -9.21 -2.09 4.62
N SER A 87 -8.22 -2.86 4.18
CA SER A 87 -7.54 -3.84 5.03
C SER A 87 -6.71 -3.12 6.11
N LYS A 88 -6.38 -3.84 7.18
CA LYS A 88 -5.48 -3.34 8.21
C LYS A 88 -4.11 -2.97 7.64
N PHE A 89 -3.60 -3.79 6.71
CA PHE A 89 -2.38 -3.49 6.00
C PHE A 89 -2.46 -2.15 5.25
N ALA A 90 -3.54 -1.89 4.52
CA ALA A 90 -3.73 -0.62 3.82
C ALA A 90 -3.77 0.56 4.79
N LEU A 91 -4.49 0.44 5.90
CA LEU A 91 -4.57 1.50 6.91
C LEU A 91 -3.20 1.82 7.54
N ASP A 92 -2.36 0.81 7.72
CA ASP A 92 -1.03 0.97 8.33
C ASP A 92 0.03 1.50 7.36
N THR A 93 -0.10 1.23 6.05
CA THR A 93 0.99 1.45 5.08
C THR A 93 0.71 2.50 4.01
N VAL A 94 -0.55 2.79 3.71
CA VAL A 94 -0.93 3.56 2.52
C VAL A 94 -1.21 5.02 2.83
N PHE A 95 -1.76 5.32 4.00
CA PHE A 95 -2.32 6.64 4.29
C PHE A 95 -1.57 7.37 5.40
N ASN A 96 -1.23 8.61 5.13
CA ASN A 96 -0.82 9.60 6.12
C ASN A 96 -1.04 10.98 5.54
N PRO A 97 -2.08 11.72 5.98
CA PRO A 97 -2.38 13.04 5.43
C PRO A 97 -1.24 14.05 5.58
N LYS A 98 -0.42 13.90 6.62
CA LYS A 98 0.70 14.81 6.92
C LYS A 98 1.87 14.63 5.96
N THR A 99 2.01 13.47 5.34
CA THR A 99 3.07 13.16 4.37
C THR A 99 2.53 12.98 2.95
N THR A 100 1.41 13.60 2.65
CA THR A 100 0.76 13.56 1.34
C THR A 100 0.83 14.92 0.68
N HIS A 101 1.20 14.95 -0.60
CA HIS A 101 1.07 16.14 -1.44
C HIS A 101 -0.32 16.13 -2.09
N TRP A 102 -1.05 17.22 -1.91
CA TRP A 102 -2.43 17.36 -2.35
C TRP A 102 -2.55 18.21 -3.60
N MET A 103 -3.54 17.92 -4.40
CA MET A 103 -3.97 18.75 -5.54
C MET A 103 -5.48 18.89 -5.53
N MET A 104 -6.00 19.85 -6.28
CA MET A 104 -7.45 19.99 -6.44
C MET A 104 -7.98 18.94 -7.41
N SER A 105 -9.20 18.47 -7.14
CA SER A 105 -9.93 17.59 -8.06
C SER A 105 -10.25 18.31 -9.37
N TYR A 106 -10.66 17.56 -10.39
CA TYR A 106 -10.94 18.09 -11.73
C TYR A 106 -11.98 19.21 -11.74
N ASP A 107 -12.93 19.22 -10.81
CA ASP A 107 -13.96 20.24 -10.66
C ASP A 107 -13.58 21.35 -9.65
N GLY A 108 -12.42 21.26 -9.05
CA GLY A 108 -11.92 22.23 -8.07
C GLY A 108 -12.63 22.23 -6.72
N ARG A 109 -13.51 21.27 -6.46
CA ARG A 109 -14.33 21.23 -5.21
C ARG A 109 -13.65 20.54 -4.05
N LYS A 110 -12.82 19.53 -4.31
CA LYS A 110 -12.16 18.71 -3.28
C LYS A 110 -10.69 18.56 -3.56
N LYS A 111 -9.96 18.15 -2.53
CA LYS A 111 -8.53 17.80 -2.66
C LYS A 111 -8.38 16.31 -2.85
N GLU A 112 -7.46 15.92 -3.70
CA GLU A 112 -7.05 14.54 -3.88
C GLU A 112 -5.52 14.41 -3.80
N PRO A 113 -4.98 13.24 -3.43
CA PRO A 113 -3.53 13.07 -3.36
C PRO A 113 -2.92 13.04 -4.76
N ILE A 114 -1.77 13.69 -4.92
CA ILE A 114 -0.97 13.55 -6.13
C ILE A 114 -0.44 12.11 -6.20
N ASN A 115 0.14 11.64 -5.09
CA ASN A 115 0.51 10.26 -4.86
C ASN A 115 0.15 9.89 -3.42
N LEU A 116 -0.16 8.63 -3.15
CA LEU A 116 -0.33 8.15 -1.79
C LEU A 116 1.03 7.82 -1.17
N PRO A 117 1.24 8.13 0.11
CA PRO A 117 2.51 7.87 0.79
C PRO A 117 2.65 6.40 1.21
N ILE A 118 2.75 5.52 0.24
CA ILE A 118 2.79 4.08 0.46
C ILE A 118 4.19 3.66 0.90
N LYS A 119 4.30 3.12 2.10
CA LYS A 119 5.56 2.68 2.72
C LYS A 119 5.81 1.18 2.50
N PHE A 120 5.72 0.75 1.27
CA PHE A 120 5.90 -0.64 0.86
C PHE A 120 6.03 -0.72 -0.66
N PRO A 121 6.79 -1.69 -1.22
CA PRO A 121 6.84 -1.94 -2.67
C PRO A 121 5.55 -2.56 -3.20
N LEU A 122 4.45 -1.81 -3.16
CA LEU A 122 3.12 -2.28 -3.49
C LEU A 122 3.02 -2.80 -4.92
N LEU A 123 3.65 -2.12 -5.86
CA LEU A 123 3.62 -2.50 -7.27
C LEU A 123 4.16 -3.91 -7.50
N LEU A 124 5.25 -4.26 -6.79
CA LEU A 124 5.84 -5.60 -6.88
C LEU A 124 4.98 -6.67 -6.23
N ALA A 125 4.26 -6.33 -5.17
CA ALA A 125 3.36 -7.26 -4.49
C ALA A 125 2.13 -7.60 -5.34
N GLN A 126 1.52 -6.58 -5.93
CA GLN A 126 0.27 -6.72 -6.68
C GLN A 126 0.50 -7.03 -8.17
N GLY A 127 1.64 -6.61 -8.70
CA GLY A 127 1.83 -6.58 -10.14
C GLY A 127 0.91 -5.55 -10.81
N VAL A 128 1.08 -5.39 -12.10
CA VAL A 128 0.23 -4.52 -12.90
C VAL A 128 0.24 -4.97 -14.36
N GLU A 129 -0.88 -4.78 -15.03
CA GLU A 129 -0.99 -4.88 -16.47
C GLU A 129 -1.72 -3.63 -16.97
N GLY A 130 -1.13 -2.93 -17.91
CA GLY A 130 -1.72 -1.73 -18.49
C GLY A 130 -1.26 -1.53 -19.92
N ILE A 131 -2.19 -1.06 -20.77
CA ILE A 131 -1.94 -0.76 -22.17
C ILE A 131 -2.25 0.70 -22.40
N ALA A 132 -1.31 1.41 -23.02
CA ALA A 132 -1.49 2.76 -23.53
C ALA A 132 -1.06 2.80 -24.99
N VAL A 133 -1.31 3.92 -25.66
CA VAL A 133 -0.93 4.05 -27.08
C VAL A 133 0.59 3.92 -27.24
N GLY A 134 1.01 2.85 -27.91
CA GLY A 134 2.44 2.57 -28.17
C GLY A 134 3.25 2.08 -26.98
N LEU A 135 2.63 1.89 -25.80
CA LEU A 135 3.29 1.48 -24.57
C LEU A 135 2.44 0.46 -23.82
N ASN A 136 3.14 -0.49 -23.18
CA ASN A 136 2.49 -1.39 -22.23
C ASN A 136 3.35 -1.54 -20.98
N SER A 137 2.72 -1.86 -19.87
CA SER A 137 3.39 -2.25 -18.63
C SER A 137 2.88 -3.61 -18.21
N LYS A 138 3.77 -4.51 -17.90
CA LYS A 138 3.45 -5.84 -17.39
C LYS A 138 4.45 -6.24 -16.33
N ILE A 139 4.08 -6.00 -15.09
CA ILE A 139 4.88 -6.35 -13.92
C ILE A 139 4.16 -7.49 -13.21
N LEU A 140 4.84 -8.61 -13.07
CA LEU A 140 4.30 -9.80 -12.44
C LEU A 140 4.25 -9.64 -10.92
N PRO A 141 3.29 -10.25 -10.22
CA PRO A 141 3.23 -10.19 -8.77
C PRO A 141 4.37 -10.97 -8.10
N HIS A 142 4.69 -10.62 -6.86
CA HIS A 142 5.73 -11.23 -6.06
C HIS A 142 5.21 -11.59 -4.68
N ASN A 143 5.87 -12.52 -4.01
CA ASN A 143 5.53 -12.95 -2.66
C ASN A 143 5.83 -11.84 -1.65
N PHE A 144 4.88 -11.57 -0.76
CA PHE A 144 4.99 -10.53 0.27
C PHE A 144 6.23 -10.69 1.16
N CYS A 145 6.46 -11.90 1.67
CA CYS A 145 7.62 -12.17 2.53
C CYS A 145 8.94 -12.04 1.77
N GLU A 146 9.00 -12.49 0.52
CA GLU A 146 10.19 -12.35 -0.32
C GLU A 146 10.49 -10.89 -0.66
N ILE A 147 9.46 -10.05 -0.83
CA ILE A 147 9.64 -8.60 -1.00
C ILE A 147 10.25 -8.00 0.27
N CYS A 148 9.71 -8.34 1.44
CA CYS A 148 10.25 -7.88 2.72
C CYS A 148 11.69 -8.32 2.91
N ASP A 149 12.02 -9.58 2.62
CA ASP A 149 13.38 -10.11 2.74
C ASP A 149 14.34 -9.40 1.78
N SER A 150 13.91 -9.12 0.55
CA SER A 150 14.71 -8.37 -0.43
C SER A 150 14.94 -6.93 0.00
N ALA A 151 13.92 -6.27 0.57
CA ALA A 151 14.03 -4.93 1.13
C ALA A 151 15.04 -4.90 2.29
N LEU A 152 14.97 -5.88 3.19
CA LEU A 152 15.90 -6.02 4.31
C LEU A 152 17.34 -6.28 3.82
N ALA A 153 17.51 -7.16 2.84
CA ALA A 153 18.82 -7.43 2.24
C ALA A 153 19.41 -6.15 1.62
N TYR A 154 18.62 -5.42 0.86
CA TYR A 154 19.03 -4.14 0.27
C TYR A 154 19.49 -3.14 1.34
N LEU A 155 18.72 -2.98 2.42
CA LEU A 155 19.03 -2.04 3.51
C LEU A 155 20.30 -2.44 4.27
N ARG A 156 20.62 -3.74 4.32
CA ARG A 156 21.85 -4.26 4.94
C ARG A 156 23.05 -4.27 4.00
N GLY A 157 22.89 -3.80 2.76
CA GLY A 157 23.95 -3.82 1.76
C GLY A 157 24.24 -5.18 1.16
N GLU A 158 23.32 -6.13 1.32
CA GLU A 158 23.42 -7.48 0.78
C GLU A 158 22.77 -7.57 -0.60
N SER A 159 23.19 -8.52 -1.42
CA SER A 159 22.54 -8.83 -2.69
C SER A 159 21.22 -9.57 -2.47
N PHE A 160 20.29 -9.42 -3.40
CA PHE A 160 19.01 -10.12 -3.39
C PHE A 160 18.61 -10.55 -4.80
N LEU A 161 17.79 -11.61 -4.86
CA LEU A 161 17.13 -12.06 -6.07
C LEU A 161 15.63 -12.13 -5.79
N LEU A 162 14.82 -11.51 -6.64
CA LEU A 162 13.38 -11.49 -6.50
C LEU A 162 12.73 -11.98 -7.79
N TYR A 163 12.07 -13.13 -7.72
CA TYR A 163 11.35 -13.73 -8.83
C TYR A 163 9.84 -13.64 -8.62
N PRO A 164 9.05 -13.64 -9.71
CA PRO A 164 7.60 -13.66 -9.59
C PRO A 164 7.08 -14.83 -8.78
N ASP A 165 5.99 -14.59 -8.06
CA ASP A 165 5.23 -15.60 -7.34
C ASP A 165 3.73 -15.36 -7.59
N PHE A 166 2.98 -16.41 -7.90
CA PHE A 166 1.62 -16.27 -8.38
C PHE A 166 0.61 -16.82 -7.39
N PRO A 167 -0.53 -16.13 -7.19
CA PRO A 167 -1.60 -16.64 -6.31
C PRO A 167 -2.16 -17.99 -6.78
N THR A 168 -2.09 -18.27 -8.07
CA THR A 168 -2.58 -19.51 -8.69
C THR A 168 -1.60 -20.67 -8.59
N GLY A 169 -0.37 -20.42 -8.13
CA GLY A 169 0.68 -21.43 -8.03
C GLY A 169 1.32 -21.78 -9.37
N GLY A 170 1.67 -23.04 -9.54
CA GLY A 170 2.37 -23.55 -10.71
C GLY A 170 3.88 -23.53 -10.56
N GLU A 171 4.58 -23.90 -11.61
CA GLU A 171 6.04 -23.87 -11.72
C GLU A 171 6.45 -22.82 -12.74
N ILE A 172 7.54 -22.09 -12.46
CA ILE A 172 8.05 -21.02 -13.33
C ILE A 172 9.48 -21.31 -13.76
N ASP A 173 9.74 -21.15 -15.05
CA ASP A 173 11.09 -21.08 -15.60
C ASP A 173 11.48 -19.61 -15.74
N VAL A 174 12.45 -19.19 -14.92
CA VAL A 174 12.95 -17.80 -14.86
C VAL A 174 14.28 -17.61 -15.62
N SER A 175 14.75 -18.61 -16.35
CA SER A 175 16.05 -18.56 -17.04
C SER A 175 16.18 -17.39 -18.01
N ARG A 176 15.06 -16.91 -18.57
CA ARG A 176 15.00 -15.78 -19.50
C ARG A 176 14.23 -14.58 -18.92
N TYR A 177 13.99 -14.57 -17.64
CA TYR A 177 13.22 -13.50 -16.98
C TYR A 177 13.88 -12.14 -17.09
N ASN A 178 15.20 -12.10 -17.02
CA ASN A 178 16.00 -10.88 -17.12
C ASN A 178 15.50 -9.75 -16.17
N ASP A 179 15.26 -10.09 -14.90
CA ASP A 179 14.84 -9.14 -13.87
C ASP A 179 13.58 -8.32 -14.25
N GLY A 180 12.68 -8.89 -15.03
CA GLY A 180 11.44 -8.25 -15.46
C GLY A 180 11.59 -7.18 -16.53
N GLU A 181 12.77 -7.00 -17.10
CA GLU A 181 13.03 -6.04 -18.16
C GLU A 181 12.33 -6.43 -19.47
N ARG A 182 12.07 -5.43 -20.29
CA ARG A 182 11.51 -5.64 -21.62
C ARG A 182 12.41 -6.56 -22.44
N GLY A 183 11.81 -7.52 -23.13
CA GLY A 183 12.52 -8.53 -23.92
C GLY A 183 12.78 -9.84 -23.19
N GLY A 184 12.59 -9.87 -21.88
CA GLY A 184 12.60 -11.12 -21.12
C GLY A 184 11.31 -11.91 -21.27
N ALA A 185 11.31 -13.15 -20.80
CA ALA A 185 10.15 -14.03 -20.82
C ALA A 185 10.21 -15.04 -19.68
N VAL A 186 9.04 -15.44 -19.20
CA VAL A 186 8.90 -16.53 -18.25
C VAL A 186 7.97 -17.59 -18.85
N ARG A 187 8.21 -18.84 -18.49
CA ARG A 187 7.35 -19.97 -18.83
C ARG A 187 6.75 -20.52 -17.56
N ILE A 188 5.43 -20.64 -17.53
CA ILE A 188 4.69 -21.09 -16.35
C ILE A 188 3.95 -22.35 -16.69
N ARG A 189 4.08 -23.38 -15.84
CA ARG A 189 3.44 -24.68 -15.98
C ARG A 189 2.45 -24.93 -14.87
N ALA A 190 1.33 -25.55 -15.23
CA ALA A 190 0.39 -26.12 -14.28
C ALA A 190 1.07 -27.25 -13.49
N LYS A 191 0.63 -27.45 -12.25
CA LYS A 191 1.02 -28.61 -11.46
C LYS A 191 0.05 -29.74 -11.74
N ILE A 192 0.58 -30.81 -12.28
CA ILE A 192 -0.21 -32.00 -12.70
C ILE A 192 0.25 -33.19 -11.87
N GLN A 193 -0.72 -33.86 -11.22
CA GLN A 193 -0.50 -35.08 -10.42
C GLN A 193 -1.15 -36.25 -11.11
N LYS A 194 -0.54 -37.41 -10.93
CA LYS A 194 -1.14 -38.69 -11.37
C LYS A 194 -2.00 -39.28 -10.24
N SER A 195 -3.15 -39.87 -10.58
CA SER A 195 -3.89 -40.71 -9.63
C SER A 195 -3.11 -41.99 -9.31
N ASP A 196 -3.47 -42.66 -8.23
CA ASP A 196 -2.79 -43.90 -7.78
C ASP A 196 -2.81 -45.00 -8.85
N ASP A 197 -3.86 -45.07 -9.65
CA ASP A 197 -4.01 -46.06 -10.73
C ASP A 197 -3.44 -45.60 -12.08
N ASN A 198 -2.86 -44.39 -12.14
CA ASN A 198 -2.35 -43.74 -13.37
C ASN A 198 -3.38 -43.59 -14.50
N LYS A 199 -4.67 -43.62 -14.18
CA LYS A 199 -5.76 -43.46 -15.17
C LYS A 199 -6.32 -42.06 -15.25
N THR A 200 -6.06 -41.24 -14.25
CA THR A 200 -6.53 -39.85 -14.15
C THR A 200 -5.37 -38.91 -13.86
N LEU A 201 -5.34 -37.77 -14.52
CA LEU A 201 -4.44 -36.66 -14.21
C LEU A 201 -5.23 -35.58 -13.49
N ILE A 202 -4.63 -35.02 -12.44
CA ILE A 202 -5.26 -33.99 -11.61
C ILE A 202 -4.42 -32.71 -11.70
N ILE A 203 -5.03 -31.65 -12.23
CA ILE A 203 -4.42 -30.32 -12.29
C ILE A 203 -4.80 -29.56 -11.01
N THR A 204 -3.83 -29.31 -10.15
CA THR A 204 -4.04 -28.69 -8.83
C THR A 204 -3.62 -27.24 -8.75
N GLU A 205 -2.73 -26.79 -9.63
CA GLU A 205 -2.30 -25.41 -9.75
C GLU A 205 -2.27 -25.03 -11.22
N ILE A 206 -2.68 -23.81 -11.53
CA ILE A 206 -2.81 -23.33 -12.91
C ILE A 206 -1.84 -22.19 -13.20
N PRO A 207 -1.40 -21.99 -14.46
CA PRO A 207 -0.58 -20.85 -14.82
C PRO A 207 -1.27 -19.52 -14.58
N PHE A 208 -0.50 -18.52 -14.20
CA PHE A 208 -0.98 -17.15 -14.05
C PHE A 208 -1.44 -16.57 -15.39
N GLY A 209 -2.55 -15.82 -15.37
CA GLY A 209 -3.08 -15.18 -16.57
C GLY A 209 -4.06 -16.03 -17.36
N THR A 210 -4.30 -17.27 -16.95
CA THR A 210 -5.36 -18.13 -17.49
C THR A 210 -6.32 -18.54 -16.38
N ASN A 211 -7.33 -19.32 -16.71
CA ASN A 211 -8.29 -19.85 -15.74
C ASN A 211 -8.68 -21.28 -16.11
N THR A 212 -9.38 -21.98 -15.20
CA THR A 212 -9.78 -23.38 -15.42
C THR A 212 -10.66 -23.54 -16.64
N THR A 213 -11.56 -22.61 -16.91
CA THR A 213 -12.42 -22.63 -18.08
C THR A 213 -11.62 -22.62 -19.38
N LYS A 214 -10.66 -21.70 -19.48
CA LYS A 214 -9.79 -21.60 -20.67
C LYS A 214 -8.89 -22.81 -20.83
N ILE A 215 -8.36 -23.36 -19.74
CA ILE A 215 -7.54 -24.58 -19.77
C ILE A 215 -8.36 -25.72 -20.35
N ILE A 216 -9.57 -25.93 -19.86
CA ILE A 216 -10.47 -27.00 -20.36
C ILE A 216 -10.81 -26.78 -21.83
N GLU A 217 -11.11 -25.56 -22.24
CA GLU A 217 -11.34 -25.23 -23.65
C GLU A 217 -10.14 -25.59 -24.54
N THR A 218 -8.92 -25.26 -24.10
CA THR A 218 -7.71 -25.60 -24.86
C THR A 218 -7.45 -27.11 -24.90
N ILE A 219 -7.75 -27.84 -23.82
CA ILE A 219 -7.65 -29.30 -23.77
C ILE A 219 -8.64 -29.91 -24.77
N MET A 220 -9.90 -29.49 -24.74
CA MET A 220 -10.91 -30.00 -25.65
C MET A 220 -10.59 -29.71 -27.11
N ARG A 221 -10.03 -28.52 -27.38
CA ARG A 221 -9.59 -28.19 -28.74
C ARG A 221 -8.43 -29.04 -29.21
N ALA A 222 -7.47 -29.34 -28.32
CA ALA A 222 -6.39 -30.26 -28.65
C ALA A 222 -6.85 -31.69 -28.90
N VAL A 223 -7.86 -32.14 -28.16
CA VAL A 223 -8.52 -33.45 -28.38
C VAL A 223 -9.17 -33.49 -29.76
N GLN A 224 -9.93 -32.47 -30.14
CA GLN A 224 -10.56 -32.35 -31.46
C GLN A 224 -9.54 -32.39 -32.61
N LYS A 225 -8.37 -31.76 -32.40
CA LYS A 225 -7.28 -31.76 -33.39
C LYS A 225 -6.45 -33.05 -33.40
N GLY A 226 -6.79 -34.01 -32.56
CA GLY A 226 -6.07 -35.28 -32.45
C GLY A 226 -4.69 -35.20 -31.81
N LYS A 227 -4.38 -34.09 -31.10
CA LYS A 227 -3.09 -33.89 -30.44
C LYS A 227 -3.00 -34.61 -29.10
N ILE A 228 -4.13 -34.78 -28.43
CA ILE A 228 -4.24 -35.43 -27.11
C ILE A 228 -5.40 -36.44 -27.15
N LYS A 229 -5.19 -37.58 -26.50
CA LYS A 229 -6.23 -38.59 -26.33
C LYS A 229 -6.71 -38.61 -24.90
N VAL A 230 -7.91 -38.12 -24.66
CA VAL A 230 -8.53 -37.98 -23.34
C VAL A 230 -9.95 -38.52 -23.40
N ARG A 231 -10.35 -39.29 -22.39
CA ARG A 231 -11.70 -39.83 -22.29
C ARG A 231 -12.69 -38.75 -21.82
N LYS A 232 -12.36 -38.02 -20.76
CA LYS A 232 -13.24 -37.04 -20.13
C LYS A 232 -12.43 -35.99 -19.34
N VAL A 233 -12.94 -34.78 -19.29
CA VAL A 233 -12.38 -33.70 -18.47
C VAL A 233 -13.48 -33.13 -17.57
N ASP A 234 -13.26 -33.15 -16.25
CA ASP A 234 -14.19 -32.64 -15.24
C ASP A 234 -13.51 -31.49 -14.43
N ASP A 235 -14.30 -30.47 -14.18
CA ASP A 235 -13.85 -29.33 -13.35
C ASP A 235 -14.48 -29.40 -11.95
N PHE A 236 -13.67 -29.64 -10.95
CA PHE A 236 -14.04 -29.70 -9.55
C PHE A 236 -13.46 -28.50 -8.75
N THR A 237 -13.12 -27.43 -9.44
CA THR A 237 -12.52 -26.24 -8.83
C THR A 237 -13.51 -25.55 -7.90
N ALA A 238 -13.07 -25.28 -6.67
CA ALA A 238 -13.79 -24.51 -5.67
C ALA A 238 -12.86 -23.39 -5.14
N GLU A 239 -12.39 -23.49 -3.91
CA GLU A 239 -11.37 -22.57 -3.36
C GLU A 239 -10.00 -22.82 -3.98
N GLU A 240 -9.75 -24.08 -4.33
CA GLU A 240 -8.51 -24.51 -4.99
C GLU A 240 -8.81 -25.05 -6.37
N ALA A 241 -7.87 -24.91 -7.31
CA ALA A 241 -7.99 -25.44 -8.64
C ALA A 241 -7.98 -26.98 -8.59
N ARG A 242 -8.94 -27.60 -9.26
CA ARG A 242 -8.98 -29.04 -9.43
C ARG A 242 -9.65 -29.39 -10.76
N ILE A 243 -8.85 -29.79 -11.73
CA ILE A 243 -9.32 -30.30 -13.01
C ILE A 243 -8.88 -31.75 -13.11
N GLU A 244 -9.83 -32.69 -13.33
CA GLU A 244 -9.55 -34.06 -13.50
C GLU A 244 -9.64 -34.46 -14.99
N VAL A 245 -8.55 -34.98 -15.52
CA VAL A 245 -8.41 -35.43 -16.91
C VAL A 245 -8.32 -36.93 -16.90
N GLN A 246 -9.38 -37.60 -17.33
CA GLN A 246 -9.42 -39.07 -17.45
C GLN A 246 -8.74 -39.50 -18.75
N LEU A 247 -7.72 -40.36 -18.64
CA LEU A 247 -6.97 -40.84 -19.77
C LEU A 247 -7.75 -41.81 -20.61
N ALA A 248 -7.51 -41.81 -21.92
CA ALA A 248 -8.04 -42.84 -22.81
C ALA A 248 -7.38 -44.20 -22.50
N PRO A 249 -8.09 -45.32 -22.64
CA PRO A 249 -7.52 -46.65 -22.41
C PRO A 249 -6.24 -46.86 -23.20
N GLY A 250 -5.20 -47.40 -22.55
CA GLY A 250 -3.91 -47.67 -23.16
C GLY A 250 -3.01 -46.46 -23.35
N SER A 251 -3.40 -45.25 -22.92
CA SER A 251 -2.59 -44.05 -23.01
C SER A 251 -1.56 -43.99 -21.89
N SER A 252 -0.35 -43.52 -22.21
CA SER A 252 0.69 -43.24 -21.21
C SER A 252 0.38 -41.94 -20.47
N SER A 253 0.41 -41.98 -19.13
CA SER A 253 0.23 -40.79 -18.31
C SER A 253 1.33 -39.76 -18.56
N ASP A 254 2.59 -40.16 -18.66
CA ASP A 254 3.74 -39.27 -18.90
C ASP A 254 3.67 -38.57 -20.26
N LYS A 255 3.34 -39.29 -21.31
CA LYS A 255 3.17 -38.73 -22.65
C LYS A 255 1.99 -37.78 -22.73
N THR A 256 0.91 -38.04 -22.00
CA THR A 256 -0.25 -37.16 -21.95
C THR A 256 0.08 -35.89 -21.19
N ILE A 257 0.85 -35.93 -20.08
CA ILE A 257 1.32 -34.76 -19.36
C ILE A 257 2.17 -33.87 -20.30
N ASP A 258 3.12 -34.44 -21.02
CA ASP A 258 3.94 -33.71 -21.99
C ASP A 258 3.09 -33.07 -23.09
N ALA A 259 2.08 -33.77 -23.57
CA ALA A 259 1.15 -33.25 -24.58
C ALA A 259 0.28 -32.11 -24.04
N LEU A 260 -0.15 -32.17 -22.76
CA LEU A 260 -0.89 -31.10 -22.12
C LEU A 260 -0.03 -29.82 -22.05
N TYR A 261 1.21 -29.93 -21.69
CA TYR A 261 2.13 -28.78 -21.69
C TYR A 261 2.40 -28.22 -23.09
N ALA A 262 2.53 -29.09 -24.09
CA ALA A 262 2.85 -28.69 -25.46
C ALA A 262 1.68 -28.07 -26.22
N PHE A 263 0.44 -28.50 -25.97
CA PHE A 263 -0.70 -28.16 -26.82
C PHE A 263 -1.85 -27.44 -26.13
N THR A 264 -1.75 -27.20 -24.83
CA THR A 264 -2.80 -26.53 -24.06
C THR A 264 -2.24 -25.39 -23.19
N ASP A 265 -3.15 -24.66 -22.52
CA ASP A 265 -2.79 -23.60 -21.53
C ASP A 265 -2.28 -24.17 -20.20
N CYS A 266 -1.97 -25.47 -20.13
CA CYS A 266 -1.19 -26.01 -19.01
C CYS A 266 0.24 -25.47 -18.96
N GLU A 267 0.74 -24.89 -20.04
CA GLU A 267 1.95 -24.10 -20.10
C GLU A 267 1.65 -22.80 -20.84
N VAL A 268 2.03 -21.67 -20.24
CA VAL A 268 1.91 -20.35 -20.86
C VAL A 268 3.24 -19.60 -20.80
N ASN A 269 3.46 -18.74 -21.80
CA ASN A 269 4.59 -17.83 -21.82
C ASN A 269 4.10 -16.42 -21.53
N ILE A 270 4.80 -15.70 -20.67
CA ILE A 270 4.52 -14.29 -20.34
C ILE A 270 5.80 -13.48 -20.59
N SER A 271 5.64 -12.36 -21.30
CA SER A 271 6.71 -11.41 -21.53
C SER A 271 6.53 -10.20 -20.62
N PRO A 272 7.29 -10.07 -19.53
CA PRO A 272 7.19 -8.90 -18.67
C PRO A 272 7.73 -7.65 -19.36
N ASN A 273 7.28 -6.51 -18.91
CA ASN A 273 7.78 -5.21 -19.33
C ASN A 273 7.66 -4.25 -18.16
N CYS A 274 8.75 -4.03 -17.46
CA CYS A 274 8.81 -3.18 -16.30
C CYS A 274 8.83 -1.71 -16.74
N CYS A 275 7.64 -1.15 -16.96
CA CYS A 275 7.44 0.24 -17.38
C CYS A 275 6.62 0.97 -16.32
N VAL A 276 7.13 2.08 -15.83
CA VAL A 276 6.48 2.95 -14.84
C VAL A 276 6.51 4.40 -15.32
N VAL A 277 5.72 5.25 -14.69
CA VAL A 277 5.65 6.68 -15.00
C VAL A 277 6.38 7.48 -13.91
N GLN A 278 7.35 8.27 -14.33
CA GLN A 278 8.04 9.24 -13.48
C GLN A 278 8.01 10.60 -14.18
N ASP A 279 7.57 11.64 -13.46
CA ASP A 279 7.46 13.00 -14.00
C ASP A 279 6.68 13.07 -15.32
N LYS A 280 5.56 12.33 -15.39
CA LYS A 280 4.68 12.21 -16.57
C LYS A 280 5.34 11.54 -17.79
N LYS A 281 6.50 10.91 -17.62
CA LYS A 281 7.21 10.20 -18.68
C LYS A 281 7.32 8.71 -18.37
N PRO A 282 7.19 7.84 -19.37
CA PRO A 282 7.42 6.41 -19.18
C PRO A 282 8.91 6.13 -18.99
N ILE A 283 9.19 5.23 -18.05
CA ILE A 283 10.56 4.74 -17.79
C ILE A 283 10.53 3.23 -17.87
N PHE A 284 11.49 2.66 -18.61
CA PHE A 284 11.72 1.23 -18.65
C PHE A 284 12.83 0.89 -17.65
N THR A 285 12.57 -0.06 -16.78
CA THR A 285 13.47 -0.40 -15.68
C THR A 285 13.41 -1.91 -15.37
N SER A 286 13.97 -2.32 -14.25
CA SER A 286 13.98 -3.69 -13.76
C SER A 286 13.25 -3.82 -12.43
N VAL A 287 12.89 -5.04 -12.05
CA VAL A 287 12.27 -5.34 -10.75
C VAL A 287 13.21 -4.98 -9.60
N SER A 288 14.48 -5.31 -9.70
CA SER A 288 15.47 -4.97 -8.68
C SER A 288 15.61 -3.47 -8.49
N GLU A 289 15.59 -2.69 -9.57
CA GLU A 289 15.64 -1.23 -9.49
C GLU A 289 14.34 -0.66 -8.91
N LEU A 290 13.18 -1.21 -9.25
CA LEU A 290 11.91 -0.81 -8.63
C LEU A 290 11.90 -1.09 -7.12
N LEU A 291 12.44 -2.24 -6.70
CA LEU A 291 12.56 -2.54 -5.27
C LEU A 291 13.45 -1.50 -4.57
N ARG A 292 14.61 -1.24 -5.13
CA ARG A 292 15.56 -0.23 -4.60
C ARG A 292 14.88 1.13 -4.46
N LEU A 293 14.26 1.60 -5.52
CA LEU A 293 13.58 2.92 -5.52
C LEU A 293 12.42 2.97 -4.52
N SER A 294 11.64 1.90 -4.42
CA SER A 294 10.52 1.82 -3.48
C SER A 294 10.99 1.78 -2.03
N VAL A 295 12.06 1.07 -1.72
CA VAL A 295 12.65 1.03 -0.37
C VAL A 295 13.23 2.40 -0.01
N GLU A 296 13.94 3.06 -0.92
CA GLU A 296 14.45 4.41 -0.70
C GLU A 296 13.31 5.42 -0.51
N HIS A 297 12.24 5.29 -1.27
CA HIS A 297 11.04 6.13 -1.10
C HIS A 297 10.38 5.89 0.26
N THR A 298 10.24 4.65 0.68
CA THR A 298 9.74 4.29 2.02
C THR A 298 10.60 4.92 3.11
N LYS A 299 11.91 4.83 2.98
CA LYS A 299 12.86 5.44 3.90
C LYS A 299 12.68 6.96 3.98
N SER A 300 12.47 7.63 2.85
CA SER A 300 12.22 9.06 2.79
C SER A 300 10.90 9.44 3.45
N LEU A 301 9.86 8.64 3.30
CA LEU A 301 8.56 8.84 3.95
C LEU A 301 8.66 8.67 5.47
N LEU A 302 9.36 7.65 5.92
CA LEU A 302 9.62 7.42 7.35
C LEU A 302 10.41 8.58 7.96
N LYS A 303 11.41 9.10 7.25
CA LYS A 303 12.15 10.29 7.65
C LYS A 303 11.23 11.49 7.79
N TRP A 304 10.39 11.72 6.82
CA TRP A 304 9.44 12.84 6.85
C TRP A 304 8.46 12.72 8.03
N GLU A 305 7.92 11.52 8.27
CA GLU A 305 7.08 11.27 9.45
C GLU A 305 7.79 11.58 10.76
N LEU A 306 9.07 11.19 10.89
CA LEU A 306 9.88 11.47 12.07
C LEU A 306 10.17 12.97 12.24
N GLU A 307 10.44 13.68 11.15
CA GLU A 307 10.65 15.13 11.17
C GLU A 307 9.40 15.88 11.62
N ILE A 308 8.22 15.47 11.15
CA ILE A 308 6.93 16.03 11.57
C ILE A 308 6.69 15.74 13.05
N ALA A 309 6.89 14.49 13.48
CA ALA A 309 6.72 14.09 14.87
C ALA A 309 7.66 14.89 15.80
N LYS A 310 8.91 15.07 15.40
CA LYS A 310 9.88 15.89 16.14
C LYS A 310 9.39 17.34 16.30
N ALA A 311 8.94 17.95 15.20
CA ALA A 311 8.46 19.32 15.20
C ALA A 311 7.22 19.48 16.10
N GLU A 312 6.28 18.54 16.05
CA GLU A 312 5.09 18.55 16.90
C GLU A 312 5.44 18.39 18.39
N LEU A 313 6.35 17.47 18.71
CA LEU A 313 6.81 17.24 20.08
C LEU A 313 7.56 18.45 20.64
N GLU A 314 8.41 19.06 19.84
CA GLU A 314 9.14 20.27 20.22
C GLU A 314 8.19 21.45 20.45
N GLU A 315 7.15 21.58 19.64
CA GLU A 315 6.12 22.61 19.82
C GLU A 315 5.30 22.39 21.09
N GLN A 316 4.91 21.16 21.38
CA GLN A 316 4.24 20.82 22.63
C GLN A 316 5.11 21.10 23.84
N TYR A 317 6.40 20.76 23.77
CA TYR A 317 7.36 21.01 24.82
C TYR A 317 7.53 22.53 25.05
N PHE A 318 7.69 23.28 23.98
CA PHE A 318 7.81 24.74 24.03
C PHE A 318 6.59 25.38 24.70
N PHE A 319 5.40 25.04 24.25
CA PHE A 319 4.17 25.64 24.78
C PHE A 319 3.91 25.23 26.24
N THR A 320 4.20 23.99 26.60
CA THR A 320 4.11 23.51 27.98
C THR A 320 5.08 24.29 28.89
N SER A 321 6.30 24.52 28.42
CA SER A 321 7.29 25.36 29.13
C SER A 321 6.81 26.81 29.31
N LEU A 322 6.28 27.39 28.23
CA LEU A 322 5.80 28.76 28.23
C LEU A 322 4.57 28.93 29.14
N GLU A 323 3.61 28.01 29.07
CA GLU A 323 2.44 27.99 29.93
C GLU A 323 2.83 27.87 31.41
N LYS A 324 3.76 26.97 31.72
CA LYS A 324 4.30 26.81 33.08
C LYS A 324 4.89 28.12 33.62
N ILE A 325 5.73 28.79 32.85
CA ILE A 325 6.35 30.09 33.22
C ILE A 325 5.25 31.13 33.45
N PHE A 326 4.29 31.22 32.53
CA PHE A 326 3.22 32.22 32.60
C PHE A 326 2.33 32.02 33.84
N ILE A 327 1.98 30.79 34.17
CA ILE A 327 1.11 30.49 35.31
C ILE A 327 1.87 30.55 36.64
N GLU A 328 3.04 29.91 36.76
CA GLU A 328 3.81 29.88 38.01
C GLU A 328 4.28 31.26 38.45
N ASN A 329 4.67 32.11 37.52
CA ASN A 329 5.12 33.48 37.83
C ASN A 329 3.97 34.47 37.87
N ARG A 330 2.74 34.01 37.76
CA ARG A 330 1.52 34.83 37.86
C ARG A 330 1.55 36.10 36.99
N ILE A 331 2.10 35.98 35.77
CA ILE A 331 2.18 37.11 34.84
C ILE A 331 0.81 37.69 34.55
N TYR A 332 -0.22 36.83 34.51
CA TYR A 332 -1.61 37.24 34.31
C TYR A 332 -2.22 38.04 35.46
N LYS A 333 -1.55 38.11 36.61
CA LYS A 333 -1.96 38.92 37.79
C LYS A 333 -1.13 40.18 38.00
N GLU A 334 -0.19 40.42 37.16
CA GLU A 334 0.61 41.66 37.28
C GLU A 334 -0.23 42.88 36.89
N GLU A 335 0.03 44.00 37.54
CA GLU A 335 -0.71 45.26 37.33
C GLU A 335 -0.70 45.68 35.84
N GLY A 336 0.42 45.55 35.17
CA GLY A 336 0.56 45.88 33.75
C GLY A 336 -0.29 44.99 32.84
N TYR A 337 -0.58 43.75 33.26
CA TYR A 337 -1.46 42.84 32.55
C TYR A 337 -2.94 43.24 32.71
N GLU A 338 -3.37 43.45 33.94
CA GLU A 338 -4.77 43.78 34.24
C GLU A 338 -5.15 45.18 33.73
N ASN A 339 -4.23 46.11 33.71
CA ASN A 339 -4.46 47.51 33.34
C ASN A 339 -4.04 47.87 31.90
N ALA A 340 -3.71 46.87 31.06
CA ALA A 340 -3.38 47.12 29.68
C ALA A 340 -4.58 47.72 28.91
N PRO A 341 -4.40 48.89 28.24
CA PRO A 341 -5.50 49.58 27.60
C PRO A 341 -5.98 48.95 26.31
N ASP A 342 -5.16 48.15 25.67
CA ASP A 342 -5.51 47.45 24.42
C ASP A 342 -4.70 46.14 24.28
N LYS A 343 -5.08 45.34 23.27
CA LYS A 343 -4.45 44.05 23.02
C LYS A 343 -2.96 44.18 22.66
N GLU A 344 -2.58 45.19 21.89
CA GLU A 344 -1.20 45.37 21.45
C GLU A 344 -0.27 45.67 22.62
N LYS A 345 -0.70 46.52 23.58
CA LYS A 345 0.04 46.82 24.80
C LYS A 345 0.09 45.62 25.75
N LEU A 346 -0.96 44.82 25.79
CA LEU A 346 -0.99 43.59 26.57
C LEU A 346 0.03 42.56 26.03
N ILE A 347 0.11 42.39 24.73
CA ILE A 347 1.10 41.54 24.09
C ILE A 347 2.52 42.04 24.39
N ALA A 348 2.76 43.30 24.25
CA ALA A 348 4.07 43.91 24.54
C ALA A 348 4.47 43.74 26.01
N PHE A 349 3.53 43.88 26.92
CA PHE A 349 3.74 43.67 28.36
C PHE A 349 4.12 42.20 28.65
N VAL A 350 3.39 41.25 28.14
CA VAL A 350 3.65 39.82 28.35
C VAL A 350 5.00 39.42 27.74
N ASP A 351 5.30 39.90 26.55
CA ASP A 351 6.60 39.65 25.90
C ASP A 351 7.76 40.09 26.75
N LYS A 352 7.68 41.31 27.32
CA LYS A 352 8.68 41.83 28.22
C LYS A 352 8.75 41.10 29.56
N ALA A 353 7.62 40.72 30.10
CA ALA A 353 7.52 39.96 31.35
C ALA A 353 8.14 38.54 31.23
N LEU A 354 8.20 37.98 30.04
CA LEU A 354 8.82 36.67 29.77
C LEU A 354 10.35 36.76 29.60
N ASP A 355 10.92 37.94 29.43
CA ASP A 355 12.37 38.14 29.16
C ASP A 355 13.31 37.33 30.09
N PRO A 356 13.10 37.26 31.43
CA PRO A 356 13.99 36.50 32.31
C PRO A 356 14.08 35.02 32.01
N TRP A 357 13.08 34.44 31.30
CA TRP A 357 12.99 32.99 31.03
C TRP A 357 13.21 32.65 29.57
N LYS A 358 13.32 33.64 28.65
CA LYS A 358 13.44 33.40 27.19
C LYS A 358 14.64 32.55 26.82
N GLU A 359 15.77 32.70 27.53
CA GLU A 359 16.97 31.87 27.28
C GLU A 359 16.79 30.39 27.60
N LYS A 360 15.83 30.03 28.47
CA LYS A 360 15.53 28.67 28.87
C LYS A 360 14.59 27.98 27.91
N LEU A 361 13.97 28.70 26.97
CA LEU A 361 13.04 28.16 26.00
C LEU A 361 13.78 27.62 24.76
N ILE A 362 13.22 26.60 24.13
CA ILE A 362 13.85 25.93 22.98
C ILE A 362 13.77 26.73 21.68
N ARG A 363 12.94 27.76 21.63
CA ARG A 363 12.84 28.71 20.52
C ARG A 363 12.39 30.08 20.99
N GLU A 364 12.41 31.04 20.07
CA GLU A 364 11.93 32.40 20.33
C GLU A 364 10.41 32.44 20.51
N VAL A 365 9.98 33.29 21.44
CA VAL A 365 8.56 33.56 21.66
C VAL A 365 8.05 34.49 20.55
N ARG A 366 6.97 34.08 19.91
CA ARG A 366 6.30 34.83 18.84
C ARG A 366 5.00 35.45 19.35
N ARG A 367 4.46 36.38 18.59
CA ARG A 367 3.17 36.98 18.87
C ARG A 367 2.05 35.96 19.05
N GLU A 368 1.99 34.99 18.17
CA GLU A 368 0.97 33.95 18.20
C GLU A 368 1.03 33.09 19.47
N ASP A 369 2.21 32.88 20.01
CA ASP A 369 2.41 32.15 21.27
C ASP A 369 1.80 32.91 22.44
N ILE A 370 1.99 34.22 22.49
CA ILE A 370 1.44 35.09 23.52
C ILE A 370 -0.09 35.15 23.39
N GLU A 371 -0.61 35.30 22.19
CA GLU A 371 -2.06 35.27 21.95
C GLU A 371 -2.68 33.95 22.41
N ARG A 372 -2.00 32.83 22.22
CA ARG A 372 -2.42 31.53 22.70
C ARG A 372 -2.46 31.43 24.22
N LEU A 373 -1.57 32.13 24.94
CA LEU A 373 -1.61 32.20 26.38
C LEU A 373 -2.90 32.88 26.89
N PHE A 374 -3.42 33.85 26.14
CA PHE A 374 -4.68 34.53 26.50
C PHE A 374 -5.93 33.63 26.39
N GLU A 375 -5.85 32.56 25.63
CA GLU A 375 -6.92 31.59 25.46
C GLU A 375 -6.99 30.57 26.59
N ILE A 376 -6.03 30.56 27.51
CA ILE A 376 -6.01 29.63 28.64
C ILE A 376 -7.19 29.94 29.56
N ARG A 377 -8.02 28.94 29.80
CA ARG A 377 -9.20 29.08 30.66
C ARG A 377 -8.79 29.24 32.13
N MET A 378 -9.52 30.07 32.87
CA MET A 378 -9.27 30.32 34.29
C MET A 378 -9.26 29.03 35.12
N ILE A 379 -10.12 28.06 34.80
CA ILE A 379 -10.18 26.75 35.49
C ILE A 379 -8.87 25.98 35.33
N ARG A 380 -8.20 26.10 34.18
CA ARG A 380 -6.90 25.47 33.95
C ARG A 380 -5.81 26.15 34.78
N ILE A 381 -5.87 27.44 34.93
CA ILE A 381 -4.94 28.20 35.77
C ILE A 381 -5.09 27.82 37.24
N THR A 382 -6.34 27.73 37.73
CA THR A 382 -6.61 27.40 39.15
C THR A 382 -6.27 25.96 39.49
N ARG A 383 -6.36 25.06 38.52
CA ARG A 383 -6.04 23.64 38.67
C ARG A 383 -4.65 23.27 38.18
N PHE A 384 -3.84 24.26 37.87
CA PHE A 384 -2.50 24.01 37.37
C PHE A 384 -1.64 23.29 38.41
N ASP A 385 -1.03 22.21 37.99
CA ASP A 385 -0.14 21.40 38.81
C ASP A 385 1.26 21.40 38.17
N SER A 386 2.17 22.14 38.80
CA SER A 386 3.56 22.28 38.37
C SER A 386 4.27 20.93 38.24
N LYS A 387 3.98 19.98 39.14
CA LYS A 387 4.58 18.65 39.11
C LYS A 387 4.16 17.84 37.89
N LYS A 388 2.86 17.90 37.54
CA LYS A 388 2.34 17.26 36.32
C LYS A 388 2.92 17.89 35.06
N ALA A 389 3.09 19.22 35.03
CA ALA A 389 3.75 19.91 33.93
C ALA A 389 5.19 19.46 33.75
N ASP A 390 5.95 19.32 34.83
CA ASP A 390 7.33 18.81 34.81
C ASP A 390 7.40 17.38 34.33
N GLU A 391 6.47 16.51 34.74
CA GLU A 391 6.38 15.12 34.29
C GLU A 391 6.10 15.07 32.79
N LEU A 392 5.16 15.87 32.29
CA LEU A 392 4.85 15.98 30.87
C LEU A 392 6.06 16.45 30.07
N MET A 393 6.75 17.47 30.54
CA MET A 393 7.97 17.98 29.88
C MET A 393 9.07 16.94 29.80
N ARG A 394 9.27 16.15 30.86
CA ARG A 394 10.24 15.05 30.87
C ARG A 394 9.86 13.96 29.88
N ASP A 395 8.58 13.59 29.81
CA ASP A 395 8.08 12.62 28.84
C ASP A 395 8.26 13.11 27.40
N LEU A 396 7.93 14.36 27.13
CA LEU A 396 8.11 14.97 25.82
C LEU A 396 9.59 15.04 25.42
N ASP A 397 10.49 15.42 26.36
CA ASP A 397 11.92 15.44 26.11
C ASP A 397 12.46 14.04 25.76
N LYS A 398 12.01 13.04 26.48
CA LYS A 398 12.35 11.63 26.20
C LYS A 398 11.90 11.19 24.81
N LYS A 399 10.68 11.54 24.42
CA LYS A 399 10.14 11.25 23.08
C LYS A 399 10.91 12.01 21.99
N ILE A 400 11.28 13.26 22.21
CA ILE A 400 12.08 14.06 21.28
C ILE A 400 13.45 13.40 21.07
N LYS A 401 14.12 13.00 22.15
CA LYS A 401 15.43 12.34 22.06
C LYS A 401 15.34 10.99 21.32
N ALA A 402 14.29 10.21 21.55
CA ALA A 402 14.05 8.96 20.84
C ALA A 402 13.83 9.20 19.34
N THR A 403 13.08 10.23 18.97
CA THR A 403 12.84 10.62 17.58
C THR A 403 14.13 11.07 16.88
N ILE A 404 14.94 11.87 17.55
CA ILE A 404 16.26 12.29 17.03
C ILE A 404 17.17 11.08 16.82
N LYS A 405 17.17 10.12 17.73
CA LYS A 405 17.95 8.89 17.61
C LYS A 405 17.52 8.09 16.38
N ASN A 406 16.21 7.95 16.15
CA ASN A 406 15.68 7.27 14.97
C ASN A 406 16.03 7.99 13.67
N LEU A 407 16.04 9.32 13.66
CA LEU A 407 16.49 10.12 12.52
C LEU A 407 17.98 9.91 12.21
N LYS A 408 18.82 9.81 13.22
CA LYS A 408 20.26 9.53 13.06
C LYS A 408 20.52 8.11 12.58
N ASN A 409 19.69 7.15 12.97
CA ASN A 409 19.77 5.74 12.62
C ASN A 409 18.64 5.35 11.68
N LEU A 410 18.38 6.15 10.65
CA LEU A 410 17.22 5.99 9.78
C LEU A 410 17.23 4.65 9.03
N ASN A 411 18.39 4.14 8.66
CA ASN A 411 18.52 2.84 8.01
C ASN A 411 18.01 1.72 8.92
N ASP A 412 18.43 1.71 10.18
CA ASP A 412 17.96 0.73 11.18
C ASP A 412 16.47 0.87 11.48
N TYR A 413 15.98 2.10 11.51
CA TYR A 413 14.54 2.38 11.68
C TYR A 413 13.72 1.83 10.52
N THR A 414 14.22 1.95 9.29
CA THR A 414 13.60 1.40 8.09
C THR A 414 13.63 -0.13 8.08
N ILE A 415 14.74 -0.73 8.51
CA ILE A 415 14.86 -2.19 8.69
C ILE A 415 13.78 -2.68 9.68
N ALA A 416 13.63 -2.00 10.82
CA ALA A 416 12.62 -2.35 11.81
C ALA A 416 11.19 -2.24 11.24
N TRP A 417 10.93 -1.28 10.36
CA TRP A 417 9.66 -1.15 9.67
C TRP A 417 9.34 -2.38 8.82
N PHE A 418 10.26 -2.81 7.96
CA PHE A 418 10.06 -4.00 7.13
C PHE A 418 9.99 -5.30 7.95
N ASP A 419 10.78 -5.43 9.01
CA ASP A 419 10.67 -6.55 9.95
C ASP A 419 9.28 -6.61 10.58
N SER A 420 8.73 -5.48 10.99
CA SER A 420 7.40 -5.40 11.59
C SER A 420 6.29 -5.77 10.59
N LEU A 421 6.42 -5.34 9.34
CA LEU A 421 5.46 -5.70 8.28
C LEU A 421 5.48 -7.20 8.01
N LYS A 422 6.67 -7.80 7.92
CA LYS A 422 6.82 -9.24 7.70
C LYS A 422 6.24 -10.06 8.86
N ALA A 423 6.42 -9.62 10.09
CA ALA A 423 5.91 -10.30 11.27
C ALA A 423 4.39 -10.18 11.41
N LYS A 424 3.81 -9.08 10.96
CA LYS A 424 2.41 -8.74 11.19
C LYS A 424 1.47 -9.23 10.07
N TYR A 425 1.95 -9.30 8.85
CA TYR A 425 1.18 -9.62 7.64
C TYR A 425 1.84 -10.74 6.79
#